data_42c660806caf51191b29f3fe674a5a20
#
_entry.id   42c660806caf51191b29f3fe674a5a20
#
_cell.length_a   1.000
_cell.length_b   1.000
_cell.length_c   1.000
_cell.angle_alpha   90.00
_cell.angle_beta   90.00
_cell.angle_gamma   90.00
#
_symmetry.space_group_name_H-M   'P 1'
#
loop_
_entity.id
_entity.type
_entity.pdbx_description
1 polymer ?
#
loop_
_entity_poly.entity_id
_entity_poly.type
_entity_poly.pdbx_seq_one_letter_code
_entity_poly.pdbx_strand_id
1 'polypeptide(L)'
;NLQKSLPYTECYFNITGGSRKKKSAVLTLNDRIVGTDVVFTYDGEQGRNVLDGVSFEIRRGQKVALVGENGAGKTTLIKCLLGLYPLKSGSISYDKVLVNAERDCDYSNISVMPHEFGRYCLTVAENIGFDDADSVHPENFSLENWFLGKEYGGQELSGGQWQRVALYRCLHKDAEFYVLDEPTAYLDPSHEAEAVAGNLEQLKDKTVLIITHRIGICRLMDQVIVMDKNHKIAGTGSHEELSQTCPVYQKLYESQAEWYR
;
A
#
# COMPACT_ATOMS: atom_id res chain seq x y z
N ASN A 1 -16.76 16.46 -10.92
CA ASN A 1 -16.40 15.95 -9.57
C ASN A 1 -14.91 16.10 -9.25
N LEU A 2 -14.29 17.21 -9.66
CA LEU A 2 -12.92 17.59 -9.35
C LEU A 2 -12.67 17.81 -7.83
N GLN A 3 -13.71 18.07 -7.04
CA GLN A 3 -13.55 18.34 -5.61
C GLN A 3 -13.22 17.12 -4.73
N LYS A 4 -13.39 15.88 -5.20
CA LYS A 4 -13.04 14.67 -4.44
C LYS A 4 -11.62 14.18 -4.65
N SER A 5 -10.93 14.63 -5.70
CA SER A 5 -9.52 14.29 -5.97
C SER A 5 -8.52 15.32 -5.42
N LEU A 6 -9.01 16.49 -4.98
CA LEU A 6 -8.20 17.58 -4.45
C LEU A 6 -7.26 17.21 -3.29
N PRO A 7 -7.64 16.38 -2.30
CA PRO A 7 -6.74 16.05 -1.20
C PRO A 7 -5.47 15.31 -1.64
N TYR A 8 -5.56 14.49 -2.68
CA TYR A 8 -4.41 13.74 -3.19
C TYR A 8 -3.52 14.56 -4.12
N THR A 9 -4.13 15.43 -4.94
CA THR A 9 -3.40 16.36 -5.81
C THR A 9 -2.73 17.48 -5.01
N GLU A 10 -3.35 18.00 -3.95
CA GLU A 10 -2.71 18.99 -3.08
C GLU A 10 -1.50 18.41 -2.35
N CYS A 11 -1.56 17.16 -1.91
CA CYS A 11 -0.41 16.46 -1.34
C CYS A 11 0.74 16.33 -2.38
N TYR A 12 0.42 16.04 -3.64
CA TYR A 12 1.40 15.95 -4.73
C TYR A 12 1.97 17.32 -5.13
N PHE A 13 1.15 18.37 -5.17
CA PHE A 13 1.58 19.74 -5.52
C PHE A 13 2.32 20.44 -4.38
N ASN A 14 2.03 20.15 -3.12
CA ASN A 14 2.80 20.67 -1.98
C ASN A 14 4.20 20.04 -1.89
N ILE A 15 4.44 18.90 -2.51
CA ILE A 15 5.77 18.28 -2.66
C ILE A 15 6.61 19.03 -3.72
N THR A 16 5.98 19.66 -4.72
CA THR A 16 6.67 20.30 -5.85
C THR A 16 6.67 21.83 -5.83
N GLY A 17 5.85 22.47 -5.01
CA GLY A 17 5.59 23.91 -5.06
C GLY A 17 5.97 24.69 -3.83
N GLY A 18 7.17 25.25 -3.79
CA GLY A 18 7.47 26.40 -2.93
C GLY A 18 8.60 26.24 -1.95
N SER A 19 9.76 26.64 -2.40
CA SER A 19 10.78 27.39 -1.67
C SER A 19 10.80 27.29 -0.14
N ARG A 20 11.48 26.23 0.34
CA ARG A 20 12.48 26.28 1.40
C ARG A 20 13.15 24.91 1.41
N LYS A 21 14.42 24.82 1.02
CA LYS A 21 15.28 23.63 1.22
C LYS A 21 15.44 23.36 2.73
N LYS A 22 14.39 22.90 3.40
CA LYS A 22 14.56 22.08 4.59
C LYS A 22 15.17 20.79 4.08
N LYS A 23 16.26 20.31 4.68
CA LYS A 23 16.84 19.01 4.37
C LYS A 23 15.72 17.98 4.57
N SER A 24 15.17 17.45 3.47
CA SER A 24 14.23 16.35 3.51
C SER A 24 14.92 15.17 4.18
N ALA A 25 14.24 14.52 5.12
CA ALA A 25 14.74 13.28 5.68
C ALA A 25 14.49 12.19 4.64
N VAL A 26 15.56 11.61 4.09
CA VAL A 26 15.43 10.45 3.19
C VAL A 26 14.98 9.26 4.02
N LEU A 27 13.83 8.68 3.68
CA LEU A 27 13.33 7.47 4.29
C LEU A 27 14.04 6.27 3.66
N THR A 28 15.14 5.84 4.31
CA THR A 28 15.85 4.63 3.93
C THR A 28 15.45 3.48 4.84
N LEU A 29 15.41 2.27 4.28
CA LEU A 29 15.11 1.05 5.01
C LEU A 29 16.33 0.12 4.94
N ASN A 30 17.22 0.22 5.93
CA ASN A 30 18.41 -0.62 6.04
C ASN A 30 18.23 -1.79 7.01
N ASP A 31 17.36 -1.63 8.02
CA ASP A 31 17.09 -2.64 9.05
C ASP A 31 15.58 -2.87 9.17
N ARG A 32 14.82 -1.89 9.67
CA ARG A 32 13.39 -2.08 9.96
C ARG A 32 12.56 -0.80 9.97
N ILE A 33 11.24 -0.98 9.84
CA ILE A 33 10.23 0.03 10.15
C ILE A 33 9.59 -0.39 11.47
N VAL A 34 9.46 0.55 12.42
CA VAL A 34 8.85 0.29 13.74
C VAL A 34 7.76 1.31 14.01
N GLY A 35 6.57 0.83 14.35
CA GLY A 35 5.50 1.61 14.97
C GLY A 35 5.41 1.29 16.44
N THR A 36 5.33 2.29 17.31
CA THR A 36 5.21 2.12 18.75
C THR A 36 4.04 2.92 19.27
N ASP A 37 3.06 2.25 19.86
CA ASP A 37 1.86 2.81 20.49
C ASP A 37 1.17 3.88 19.64
N VAL A 38 1.05 3.61 18.32
CA VAL A 38 0.51 4.52 17.32
C VAL A 38 -0.97 4.77 17.58
N VAL A 39 -1.33 6.03 17.81
CA VAL A 39 -2.72 6.49 17.95
C VAL A 39 -3.02 7.54 16.91
N PHE A 40 -4.16 7.39 16.24
CA PHE A 40 -4.62 8.36 15.24
C PHE A 40 -6.13 8.55 15.28
N THR A 41 -6.60 9.77 15.01
CA THR A 41 -8.00 10.16 14.83
C THR A 41 -8.11 11.21 13.73
N TYR A 42 -9.20 11.17 12.95
CA TYR A 42 -9.48 12.18 11.90
C TYR A 42 -9.97 13.53 12.44
N ASP A 43 -10.65 13.52 13.59
CA ASP A 43 -11.31 14.68 14.16
C ASP A 43 -10.51 15.38 15.27
N GLY A 44 -9.18 15.27 15.21
CA GLY A 44 -8.28 15.84 16.22
C GLY A 44 -8.41 15.15 17.58
N GLU A 45 -8.25 15.88 18.68
CA GLU A 45 -8.21 15.30 20.04
C GLU A 45 -9.55 14.72 20.51
N GLN A 46 -10.68 15.19 19.97
CA GLN A 46 -12.03 14.80 20.43
C GLN A 46 -12.63 13.64 19.64
N GLY A 47 -12.00 13.24 18.54
CA GLY A 47 -12.48 12.16 17.67
C GLY A 47 -12.24 10.76 18.24
N ARG A 48 -13.02 9.77 17.75
CA ARG A 48 -12.77 8.36 18.03
C ARG A 48 -11.46 7.92 17.39
N ASN A 49 -10.65 7.19 18.13
CA ASN A 49 -9.41 6.63 17.61
C ASN A 49 -9.71 5.65 16.45
N VAL A 50 -9.02 5.84 15.33
CA VAL A 50 -9.01 4.94 14.16
C VAL A 50 -7.78 4.03 14.18
N LEU A 51 -6.76 4.43 14.95
CA LEU A 51 -5.66 3.57 15.41
C LEU A 51 -5.56 3.79 16.92
N ASP A 52 -5.47 2.73 17.70
CA ASP A 52 -5.53 2.79 19.15
C ASP A 52 -4.43 1.94 19.80
N GLY A 53 -3.23 2.53 19.93
CA GLY A 53 -2.06 1.86 20.52
C GLY A 53 -1.50 0.76 19.61
N VAL A 54 -1.42 1.02 18.30
CA VAL A 54 -0.93 0.06 17.31
C VAL A 54 0.60 0.00 17.36
N SER A 55 1.16 -1.18 17.64
CA SER A 55 2.61 -1.42 17.62
C SER A 55 2.96 -2.54 16.64
N PHE A 56 3.96 -2.31 15.77
CA PHE A 56 4.36 -3.25 14.73
C PHE A 56 5.83 -3.10 14.36
N GLU A 57 6.38 -4.14 13.75
CA GLU A 57 7.73 -4.15 13.17
C GLU A 57 7.68 -4.78 11.77
N ILE A 58 8.36 -4.18 10.80
CA ILE A 58 8.57 -4.71 9.46
C ILE A 58 10.06 -4.66 9.18
N ARG A 59 10.69 -5.81 8.98
CA ARG A 59 12.13 -5.88 8.70
C ARG A 59 12.42 -5.73 7.22
N ARG A 60 13.61 -5.24 6.90
CA ARG A 60 14.09 -5.17 5.52
C ARG A 60 14.02 -6.54 4.85
N GLY A 61 13.55 -6.58 3.62
CA GLY A 61 13.39 -7.80 2.81
C GLY A 61 12.16 -8.62 3.12
N GLN A 62 11.44 -8.37 4.23
CA GLN A 62 10.22 -9.12 4.56
C GLN A 62 9.07 -8.81 3.60
N LYS A 63 8.26 -9.85 3.35
CA LYS A 63 6.95 -9.79 2.71
C LYS A 63 5.89 -9.85 3.81
N VAL A 64 5.19 -8.74 4.03
CA VAL A 64 4.23 -8.60 5.14
C VAL A 64 2.83 -8.40 4.61
N ALA A 65 1.86 -9.14 5.13
CA ALA A 65 0.44 -8.86 4.91
C ALA A 65 -0.15 -8.08 6.09
N LEU A 66 -0.90 -7.03 5.79
CA LEU A 66 -1.75 -6.33 6.74
C LEU A 66 -3.20 -6.70 6.46
N VAL A 67 -3.81 -7.46 7.36
CA VAL A 67 -5.16 -7.99 7.21
C VAL A 67 -6.09 -7.51 8.34
N GLY A 68 -7.38 -7.60 8.11
CA GLY A 68 -8.41 -7.23 9.07
C GLY A 68 -9.72 -6.89 8.39
N GLU A 69 -10.80 -6.78 9.15
CA GLU A 69 -12.11 -6.42 8.63
C GLU A 69 -12.11 -5.01 8.00
N ASN A 70 -13.13 -4.73 7.17
CA ASN A 70 -13.33 -3.39 6.62
C ASN A 70 -13.54 -2.39 7.76
N GLY A 71 -12.88 -1.23 7.67
CA GLY A 71 -12.95 -0.20 8.71
C GLY A 71 -12.01 -0.43 9.90
N ALA A 72 -11.21 -1.50 9.95
CA ALA A 72 -10.24 -1.75 11.02
C ALA A 72 -9.10 -0.71 11.13
N GLY A 73 -8.91 0.13 10.11
CA GLY A 73 -7.88 1.17 10.12
C GLY A 73 -6.65 0.87 9.25
N LYS A 74 -6.67 -0.18 8.43
CA LYS A 74 -5.52 -0.61 7.62
C LYS A 74 -4.97 0.50 6.70
N THR A 75 -5.81 1.10 5.87
CA THR A 75 -5.42 2.21 4.98
C THR A 75 -4.98 3.45 5.78
N THR A 76 -5.58 3.68 6.95
CA THR A 76 -5.15 4.76 7.86
C THR A 76 -3.76 4.51 8.40
N LEU A 77 -3.46 3.27 8.81
CA LEU A 77 -2.12 2.87 9.27
C LEU A 77 -1.07 3.13 8.19
N ILE A 78 -1.35 2.79 6.92
CA ILE A 78 -0.45 3.08 5.81
C ILE A 78 -0.22 4.59 5.64
N LYS A 79 -1.27 5.40 5.71
CA LYS A 79 -1.14 6.86 5.59
C LYS A 79 -0.30 7.45 6.72
N CYS A 80 -0.42 6.93 7.95
CA CYS A 80 0.43 7.30 9.07
C CYS A 80 1.88 6.80 8.87
N LEU A 81 2.06 5.56 8.41
CA LEU A 81 3.36 4.96 8.11
C LEU A 81 4.12 5.76 7.03
N LEU A 82 3.40 6.28 6.05
CA LEU A 82 3.96 7.16 5.03
C LEU A 82 4.10 8.63 5.50
N GLY A 83 3.74 8.97 6.75
CA GLY A 83 3.82 10.33 7.25
C GLY A 83 2.84 11.32 6.60
N LEU A 84 1.80 10.82 5.92
CA LEU A 84 0.77 11.65 5.31
C LEU A 84 -0.19 12.23 6.35
N TYR A 85 -0.29 11.58 7.50
CA TYR A 85 -1.12 12.02 8.61
C TYR A 85 -0.30 12.15 9.91
N PRO A 86 -0.48 13.25 10.67
CA PRO A 86 0.15 13.43 11.95
C PRO A 86 -0.45 12.46 12.97
N LEU A 87 0.41 11.83 13.78
CA LEU A 87 -0.04 10.97 14.87
C LEU A 87 -0.59 11.81 16.02
N LYS A 88 -1.62 11.31 16.69
CA LYS A 88 -2.11 11.85 17.96
C LYS A 88 -1.13 11.54 19.08
N SER A 89 -0.59 10.31 19.10
CA SER A 89 0.48 9.89 20.00
C SER A 89 1.19 8.65 19.42
N GLY A 90 2.29 8.24 20.07
CA GLY A 90 3.15 7.19 19.60
C GLY A 90 4.17 7.66 18.57
N SER A 91 4.80 6.74 17.87
CA SER A 91 5.82 7.06 16.86
C SER A 91 5.91 6.00 15.78
N ILE A 92 6.33 6.41 14.59
CA ILE A 92 6.74 5.52 13.50
C ILE A 92 8.12 5.93 13.05
N SER A 93 9.02 4.97 12.85
CA SER A 93 10.38 5.22 12.37
C SER A 93 10.81 4.25 11.29
N TYR A 94 11.58 4.74 10.33
CA TYR A 94 12.37 3.97 9.40
C TYR A 94 13.80 3.95 9.92
N ASP A 95 14.26 2.79 10.37
CA ASP A 95 15.51 2.65 11.13
C ASP A 95 15.53 3.62 12.34
N LYS A 96 16.33 4.69 12.24
CA LYS A 96 16.45 5.74 13.26
C LYS A 96 15.73 7.04 12.90
N VAL A 97 15.11 7.11 11.72
CA VAL A 97 14.44 8.31 11.21
C VAL A 97 12.98 8.29 11.60
N LEU A 98 12.56 9.17 12.48
CA LEU A 98 11.15 9.33 12.83
C LEU A 98 10.37 9.96 11.67
N VAL A 99 9.27 9.32 11.33
CA VAL A 99 8.29 9.86 10.39
C VAL A 99 7.44 10.88 11.12
N ASN A 100 7.37 12.09 10.56
CA ASN A 100 6.52 13.16 11.09
C ASN A 100 5.90 13.90 9.91
N ALA A 101 4.58 14.07 9.91
CA ALA A 101 3.86 14.81 8.87
C ALA A 101 4.29 16.28 8.73
N GLU A 102 4.99 16.83 9.73
CA GLU A 102 5.54 18.18 9.68
C GLU A 102 6.94 18.28 9.01
N ARG A 103 7.55 17.13 8.67
CA ARG A 103 8.84 17.09 7.99
C ARG A 103 8.64 16.72 6.53
N ASP A 104 9.35 17.41 5.67
CA ASP A 104 9.49 16.98 4.28
C ASP A 104 10.26 15.65 4.27
N CYS A 105 9.60 14.58 3.90
CA CYS A 105 10.21 13.26 3.70
C CYS A 105 10.51 13.05 2.22
N ASP A 106 11.66 12.48 1.93
CA ASP A 106 12.01 12.00 0.59
C ASP A 106 11.55 10.54 0.45
N TYR A 107 10.59 10.32 -0.45
CA TYR A 107 9.98 9.03 -0.74
C TYR A 107 10.59 8.35 -1.98
N SER A 108 11.79 8.76 -2.41
CA SER A 108 12.46 8.17 -3.59
C SER A 108 12.58 6.65 -3.48
N ASN A 109 12.83 6.14 -2.26
CA ASN A 109 12.98 4.72 -1.96
C ASN A 109 11.68 3.97 -1.61
N ILE A 110 10.53 4.63 -1.74
CA ILE A 110 9.22 4.02 -1.43
C ILE A 110 8.34 4.06 -2.67
N SER A 111 7.72 2.94 -3.01
CA SER A 111 6.71 2.86 -4.06
C SER A 111 5.37 2.42 -3.47
N VAL A 112 4.30 3.09 -3.87
CA VAL A 112 2.96 2.86 -3.31
C VAL A 112 1.95 2.67 -4.44
N MET A 113 1.22 1.58 -4.38
CA MET A 113 -0.03 1.39 -5.12
C MET A 113 -1.19 1.61 -4.14
N PRO A 114 -1.87 2.77 -4.16
CA PRO A 114 -3.02 3.02 -3.31
C PRO A 114 -4.26 2.29 -3.83
N HIS A 115 -5.24 2.05 -2.97
CA HIS A 115 -6.54 1.48 -3.36
C HIS A 115 -7.26 2.34 -4.42
N GLU A 116 -7.27 3.66 -4.22
CA GLU A 116 -7.75 4.63 -5.22
C GLU A 116 -6.55 5.23 -5.95
N PHE A 117 -6.33 4.82 -7.19
CA PHE A 117 -5.21 5.27 -8.02
C PHE A 117 -5.66 6.21 -9.13
N GLY A 118 -4.77 7.11 -9.55
CA GLY A 118 -5.00 8.04 -10.65
C GLY A 118 -5.11 7.33 -12.00
N ARG A 119 -6.10 7.76 -12.79
CA ARG A 119 -6.31 7.35 -14.19
C ARG A 119 -6.02 8.56 -15.05
N TYR A 120 -4.97 8.51 -15.83
CA TYR A 120 -4.52 9.66 -16.61
C TYR A 120 -4.80 9.45 -18.08
N CYS A 121 -5.23 10.54 -18.78
CA CYS A 121 -5.44 10.55 -20.22
C CYS A 121 -4.09 10.65 -20.93
N LEU A 122 -3.32 9.58 -20.87
CA LEU A 122 -1.99 9.38 -21.44
C LEU A 122 -1.97 8.00 -22.12
N THR A 123 -0.91 7.63 -22.80
CA THR A 123 -0.72 6.25 -23.26
C THR A 123 -0.55 5.30 -22.06
N VAL A 124 -0.68 4.00 -22.29
CA VAL A 124 -0.46 3.00 -21.24
C VAL A 124 0.99 3.06 -20.74
N ALA A 125 1.96 3.20 -21.63
CA ALA A 125 3.37 3.34 -21.27
C ALA A 125 3.62 4.59 -20.41
N GLU A 126 3.10 5.75 -20.82
CA GLU A 126 3.20 6.99 -20.03
C GLU A 126 2.48 6.89 -18.67
N ASN A 127 1.38 6.15 -18.60
CA ASN A 127 0.70 5.89 -17.32
C ASN A 127 1.55 5.03 -16.38
N ILE A 128 2.39 4.14 -16.87
CA ILE A 128 3.27 3.27 -16.09
C ILE A 128 4.58 4.00 -15.75
N GLY A 129 5.29 4.50 -16.76
CA GLY A 129 6.65 5.01 -16.61
C GLY A 129 6.76 6.52 -16.39
N PHE A 130 5.70 7.31 -16.63
CA PHE A 130 5.73 8.78 -16.57
C PHE A 130 6.94 9.36 -17.32
N ASP A 131 8.00 9.73 -16.60
CA ASP A 131 9.21 10.34 -17.17
C ASP A 131 10.11 9.34 -17.89
N ASP A 132 9.87 8.03 -17.74
CA ASP A 132 10.63 6.92 -18.36
C ASP A 132 9.71 5.99 -19.19
N ALA A 133 8.74 6.55 -19.89
CA ALA A 133 7.76 5.78 -20.66
C ALA A 133 8.40 4.96 -21.80
N ASP A 134 9.54 5.40 -22.33
CA ASP A 134 10.27 4.72 -23.41
C ASP A 134 10.85 3.35 -22.97
N SER A 135 11.08 3.16 -21.67
CA SER A 135 11.53 1.88 -21.12
C SER A 135 10.38 0.91 -20.85
N VAL A 136 9.13 1.36 -20.96
CA VAL A 136 7.95 0.56 -20.69
C VAL A 136 7.46 -0.15 -21.93
N HIS A 137 7.33 -1.47 -21.83
CA HIS A 137 6.79 -2.34 -22.86
C HIS A 137 5.45 -2.92 -22.43
N PRO A 138 4.30 -2.25 -22.72
CA PRO A 138 2.98 -2.66 -22.22
C PRO A 138 2.57 -4.07 -22.65
N GLU A 139 3.09 -4.58 -23.78
CA GLU A 139 2.88 -5.94 -24.26
C GLU A 139 3.39 -7.01 -23.29
N ASN A 140 4.42 -6.73 -22.49
CA ASN A 140 4.92 -7.63 -21.43
C ASN A 140 3.88 -7.83 -20.31
N PHE A 141 2.88 -6.96 -20.26
CA PHE A 141 1.80 -6.98 -19.28
C PHE A 141 0.45 -7.37 -19.90
N SER A 142 0.46 -7.87 -21.14
CA SER A 142 -0.75 -8.15 -21.92
C SER A 142 -1.65 -6.91 -22.09
N LEU A 143 -1.04 -5.75 -22.29
CA LEU A 143 -1.68 -4.48 -22.57
C LEU A 143 -1.12 -3.92 -23.88
N GLU A 144 -1.98 -3.29 -24.68
CA GLU A 144 -1.54 -2.52 -25.83
C GLU A 144 -1.24 -1.09 -25.41
N ASN A 145 -0.32 -0.41 -26.10
CA ASN A 145 0.05 0.97 -25.78
C ASN A 145 -0.98 1.96 -26.36
N TRP A 146 -2.22 1.81 -25.93
CA TRP A 146 -3.30 2.72 -26.31
C TRP A 146 -3.17 4.08 -25.60
N PHE A 147 -3.62 5.13 -26.29
CA PHE A 147 -3.94 6.39 -25.62
C PHE A 147 -5.26 6.20 -24.86
N LEU A 148 -5.28 6.57 -23.58
CA LEU A 148 -6.40 6.38 -22.68
C LEU A 148 -7.19 7.68 -22.52
N GLY A 149 -8.50 7.55 -22.29
CA GLY A 149 -9.40 8.68 -22.13
C GLY A 149 -10.38 8.82 -23.29
N LYS A 150 -11.52 8.15 -23.14
CA LYS A 150 -12.59 8.11 -24.16
C LYS A 150 -13.07 9.51 -24.58
N GLU A 151 -13.10 10.45 -23.63
CA GLU A 151 -13.49 11.84 -23.89
C GLU A 151 -12.54 12.58 -24.85
N TYR A 152 -11.33 12.08 -25.02
CA TYR A 152 -10.28 12.62 -25.89
C TYR A 152 -10.00 11.73 -27.11
N GLY A 153 -10.93 10.82 -27.45
CA GLY A 153 -10.78 9.91 -28.59
C GLY A 153 -9.89 8.69 -28.35
N GLY A 154 -9.49 8.48 -27.11
CA GLY A 154 -8.71 7.31 -26.67
C GLY A 154 -9.57 6.11 -26.30
N GLN A 155 -8.92 5.05 -25.84
CA GLN A 155 -9.54 3.83 -25.36
C GLN A 155 -9.91 3.93 -23.87
N GLU A 156 -10.86 3.09 -23.45
CA GLU A 156 -11.21 2.93 -22.04
C GLU A 156 -10.79 1.55 -21.57
N LEU A 157 -10.04 1.48 -20.49
CA LEU A 157 -9.65 0.23 -19.86
C LEU A 157 -10.73 -0.26 -18.90
N SER A 158 -10.89 -1.58 -18.78
CA SER A 158 -11.68 -2.18 -17.70
C SER A 158 -11.06 -1.86 -16.33
N GLY A 159 -11.85 -2.00 -15.25
CA GLY A 159 -11.35 -1.80 -13.89
C GLY A 159 -10.12 -2.66 -13.57
N GLY A 160 -10.11 -3.91 -14.01
CA GLY A 160 -8.97 -4.81 -13.82
C GLY A 160 -7.74 -4.42 -14.65
N GLN A 161 -7.93 -3.90 -15.87
CA GLN A 161 -6.81 -3.38 -16.67
C GLN A 161 -6.23 -2.12 -16.05
N TRP A 162 -7.05 -1.20 -15.55
CA TRP A 162 -6.60 -0.04 -14.80
C TRP A 162 -5.82 -0.41 -13.53
N GLN A 163 -6.27 -1.45 -12.82
CA GLN A 163 -5.54 -1.94 -11.65
C GLN A 163 -4.17 -2.50 -12.04
N ARG A 164 -4.07 -3.23 -13.16
CA ARG A 164 -2.78 -3.68 -13.67
C ARG A 164 -1.86 -2.51 -14.02
N VAL A 165 -2.36 -1.48 -14.70
CA VAL A 165 -1.58 -0.26 -14.96
C VAL A 165 -1.08 0.36 -13.66
N ALA A 166 -1.91 0.48 -12.63
CA ALA A 166 -1.51 1.02 -11.33
C ALA A 166 -0.46 0.15 -10.62
N LEU A 167 -0.60 -1.18 -10.71
CA LEU A 167 0.37 -2.13 -10.17
C LEU A 167 1.71 -2.00 -10.88
N TYR A 168 1.72 -2.01 -12.22
CA TYR A 168 2.96 -1.87 -12.98
C TYR A 168 3.62 -0.50 -12.81
N ARG A 169 2.85 0.58 -12.67
CA ARG A 169 3.36 1.89 -12.26
C ARG A 169 4.12 1.80 -10.92
N CYS A 170 3.57 1.06 -9.98
CA CYS A 170 4.22 0.85 -8.68
C CYS A 170 5.49 0.00 -8.82
N LEU A 171 5.45 -1.09 -9.61
CA LEU A 171 6.58 -2.01 -9.80
C LEU A 171 7.69 -1.43 -10.69
N HIS A 172 7.36 -0.53 -11.63
CA HIS A 172 8.32 0.11 -12.52
C HIS A 172 9.31 1.01 -11.76
N LYS A 173 8.85 1.66 -10.69
CA LYS A 173 9.73 2.46 -9.84
C LYS A 173 10.68 1.54 -9.05
N ASP A 174 12.00 1.73 -9.21
CA ASP A 174 12.95 1.04 -8.32
C ASP A 174 12.89 1.65 -6.91
N ALA A 175 12.48 0.86 -5.95
CA ALA A 175 12.31 1.25 -4.56
C ALA A 175 12.82 0.14 -3.63
N GLU A 176 13.08 0.47 -2.36
CA GLU A 176 13.44 -0.52 -1.33
C GLU A 176 12.19 -1.02 -0.56
N PHE A 177 11.13 -0.23 -0.54
CA PHE A 177 9.88 -0.56 0.13
C PHE A 177 8.68 -0.33 -0.77
N TYR A 178 7.88 -1.37 -0.94
CA TYR A 178 6.66 -1.38 -1.73
C TYR A 178 5.45 -1.55 -0.83
N VAL A 179 4.45 -0.70 -1.03
CA VAL A 179 3.16 -0.77 -0.34
C VAL A 179 2.08 -0.98 -1.39
N LEU A 180 1.37 -2.11 -1.30
CA LEU A 180 0.34 -2.50 -2.26
C LEU A 180 -1.01 -2.60 -1.52
N ASP A 181 -1.93 -1.66 -1.79
CA ASP A 181 -3.26 -1.65 -1.17
C ASP A 181 -4.27 -2.35 -2.08
N GLU A 182 -4.66 -3.56 -1.70
CA GLU A 182 -5.58 -4.45 -2.42
C GLU A 182 -5.19 -4.68 -3.90
N PRO A 183 -3.95 -5.13 -4.21
CA PRO A 183 -3.44 -5.19 -5.57
C PRO A 183 -4.19 -6.16 -6.49
N THR A 184 -5.03 -7.03 -5.94
CA THR A 184 -5.72 -8.12 -6.65
C THR A 184 -7.24 -8.03 -6.58
N ALA A 185 -7.80 -6.87 -6.19
CA ALA A 185 -9.25 -6.72 -5.95
C ALA A 185 -10.15 -7.11 -7.16
N TYR A 186 -9.63 -7.04 -8.39
CA TYR A 186 -10.36 -7.39 -9.63
C TYR A 186 -9.96 -8.75 -10.22
N LEU A 187 -9.13 -9.52 -9.54
CA LEU A 187 -8.77 -10.86 -9.97
C LEU A 187 -9.72 -11.91 -9.37
N ASP A 188 -9.93 -12.99 -10.14
CA ASP A 188 -10.58 -14.17 -9.63
C ASP A 188 -9.73 -14.81 -8.51
N PRO A 189 -10.33 -15.27 -7.40
CA PRO A 189 -9.59 -15.90 -6.31
C PRO A 189 -8.68 -17.06 -6.75
N SER A 190 -9.06 -17.79 -7.80
CA SER A 190 -8.27 -18.91 -8.34
C SER A 190 -6.92 -18.51 -8.96
N HIS A 191 -6.80 -17.29 -9.50
CA HIS A 191 -5.58 -16.79 -10.15
C HIS A 191 -4.80 -15.79 -9.29
N GLU A 192 -5.36 -15.41 -8.17
CA GLU A 192 -4.81 -14.36 -7.32
C GLU A 192 -3.47 -14.74 -6.70
N ALA A 193 -3.39 -15.94 -6.10
CA ALA A 193 -2.18 -16.40 -5.44
C ALA A 193 -1.01 -16.50 -6.41
N GLU A 194 -1.27 -16.97 -7.64
CA GLU A 194 -0.26 -17.06 -8.70
C GLU A 194 0.21 -15.67 -9.16
N ALA A 195 -0.71 -14.73 -9.35
CA ALA A 195 -0.38 -13.36 -9.72
C ALA A 195 0.46 -12.65 -8.64
N VAL A 196 0.10 -12.83 -7.36
CA VAL A 196 0.88 -12.27 -6.24
C VAL A 196 2.24 -12.94 -6.14
N ALA A 197 2.33 -14.26 -6.27
CA ALA A 197 3.60 -14.98 -6.25
C ALA A 197 4.55 -14.49 -7.35
N GLY A 198 4.05 -14.27 -8.57
CA GLY A 198 4.83 -13.71 -9.67
C GLY A 198 5.36 -12.30 -9.39
N ASN A 199 4.54 -11.44 -8.79
CA ASN A 199 4.95 -10.09 -8.39
C ASN A 199 5.98 -10.13 -7.25
N LEU A 200 5.80 -11.01 -6.26
CA LEU A 200 6.75 -11.17 -5.15
C LEU A 200 8.10 -11.70 -5.60
N GLU A 201 8.14 -12.56 -6.61
CA GLU A 201 9.42 -13.04 -7.18
C GLU A 201 10.21 -11.89 -7.82
N GLN A 202 9.54 -10.96 -8.51
CA GLN A 202 10.19 -9.74 -9.03
C GLN A 202 10.73 -8.84 -7.92
N LEU A 203 10.10 -8.88 -6.75
CA LEU A 203 10.45 -8.09 -5.57
C LEU A 203 11.20 -8.90 -4.49
N LYS A 204 11.82 -10.04 -4.83
CA LYS A 204 12.41 -10.98 -3.86
C LYS A 204 13.34 -10.33 -2.84
N ASP A 205 14.16 -9.37 -3.27
CA ASP A 205 15.15 -8.68 -2.42
C ASP A 205 14.61 -7.38 -1.79
N LYS A 206 13.32 -7.04 -2.04
CA LYS A 206 12.69 -5.81 -1.59
C LYS A 206 11.76 -6.07 -0.39
N THR A 207 11.51 -5.04 0.40
CA THR A 207 10.49 -5.10 1.46
C THR A 207 9.12 -4.81 0.86
N VAL A 208 8.12 -5.63 1.18
CA VAL A 208 6.76 -5.49 0.63
C VAL A 208 5.74 -5.54 1.75
N LEU A 209 4.83 -4.57 1.75
CA LEU A 209 3.64 -4.56 2.61
C LEU A 209 2.40 -4.62 1.72
N ILE A 210 1.64 -5.71 1.82
CA ILE A 210 0.39 -5.90 1.09
C ILE A 210 -0.77 -5.73 2.06
N ILE A 211 -1.65 -4.78 1.76
CA ILE A 211 -2.94 -4.69 2.44
C ILE A 211 -3.91 -5.55 1.65
N THR A 212 -4.54 -6.49 2.33
CA THR A 212 -5.53 -7.34 1.70
C THR A 212 -6.58 -7.80 2.70
N HIS A 213 -7.78 -8.00 2.18
CA HIS A 213 -8.81 -8.74 2.91
C HIS A 213 -8.81 -10.23 2.54
N ARG A 214 -7.97 -10.66 1.57
CA ARG A 214 -7.91 -12.03 1.03
C ARG A 214 -6.83 -12.86 1.73
N ILE A 215 -7.28 -13.82 2.51
CA ILE A 215 -6.40 -14.61 3.39
C ILE A 215 -5.52 -15.61 2.61
N GLY A 216 -5.93 -16.01 1.39
CA GLY A 216 -5.12 -16.89 0.55
C GLY A 216 -3.70 -16.39 0.29
N ILE A 217 -3.52 -15.06 0.18
CA ILE A 217 -2.23 -14.40 -0.02
C ILE A 217 -1.33 -14.54 1.21
N CYS A 218 -1.89 -14.62 2.42
CA CYS A 218 -1.12 -14.63 3.67
C CYS A 218 -0.16 -15.83 3.78
N ARG A 219 -0.43 -16.92 3.05
CA ARG A 219 0.46 -18.09 2.99
C ARG A 219 1.77 -17.83 2.25
N LEU A 220 1.81 -16.77 1.43
CA LEU A 220 2.99 -16.36 0.66
C LEU A 220 3.84 -15.33 1.42
N MET A 221 3.40 -14.92 2.61
CA MET A 221 4.04 -13.84 3.38
C MET A 221 4.91 -14.39 4.50
N ASP A 222 6.01 -13.69 4.78
CA ASP A 222 6.88 -13.99 5.91
C ASP A 222 6.20 -13.66 7.25
N GLN A 223 5.31 -12.66 7.22
CA GLN A 223 4.62 -12.16 8.40
C GLN A 223 3.22 -11.65 8.04
N VAL A 224 2.28 -11.87 8.93
CA VAL A 224 0.93 -11.30 8.85
C VAL A 224 0.68 -10.45 10.10
N ILE A 225 0.20 -9.23 9.89
CA ILE A 225 -0.26 -8.31 10.93
C ILE A 225 -1.78 -8.27 10.85
N VAL A 226 -2.46 -8.62 11.92
CA VAL A 226 -3.93 -8.70 11.99
C VAL A 226 -4.48 -7.52 12.77
N MET A 227 -5.30 -6.69 12.15
CA MET A 227 -6.05 -5.62 12.82
C MET A 227 -7.48 -6.04 13.15
N ASP A 228 -7.94 -5.69 14.34
CA ASP A 228 -9.30 -5.97 14.82
C ASP A 228 -10.24 -4.77 14.63
N LYS A 229 -11.52 -4.98 14.98
CA LYS A 229 -12.58 -3.93 14.96
C LYS A 229 -12.35 -2.82 15.99
N ASN A 230 -11.51 -3.06 16.98
CA ASN A 230 -11.18 -2.08 18.03
C ASN A 230 -9.98 -1.23 17.60
N HIS A 231 -9.58 -1.32 16.31
CA HIS A 231 -8.48 -0.52 15.75
C HIS A 231 -7.11 -0.83 16.39
N LYS A 232 -6.94 -2.09 16.86
CA LYS A 232 -5.71 -2.60 17.49
C LYS A 232 -5.13 -3.75 16.67
N ILE A 233 -3.87 -4.08 16.92
CA ILE A 233 -3.29 -5.32 16.43
C ILE A 233 -3.76 -6.47 17.33
N ALA A 234 -4.49 -7.42 16.73
CA ALA A 234 -4.99 -8.62 17.36
C ALA A 234 -3.94 -9.75 17.39
N GLY A 235 -2.99 -9.72 16.46
CA GLY A 235 -1.93 -10.71 16.37
C GLY A 235 -0.93 -10.38 15.28
N THR A 236 0.28 -10.89 15.44
CA THR A 236 1.37 -10.80 14.47
C THR A 236 2.12 -12.13 14.45
N GLY A 237 2.38 -12.70 13.30
CA GLY A 237 3.08 -13.98 13.16
C GLY A 237 2.95 -14.55 11.76
N SER A 238 3.34 -15.82 11.56
CA SER A 238 3.11 -16.53 10.30
C SER A 238 1.63 -16.91 10.11
N HIS A 239 1.26 -17.28 8.89
CA HIS A 239 -0.07 -17.82 8.61
C HIS A 239 -0.41 -19.02 9.50
N GLU A 240 0.54 -19.95 9.68
CA GLU A 240 0.38 -21.16 10.47
C GLU A 240 0.17 -20.84 11.96
N GLU A 241 0.99 -19.94 12.51
CA GLU A 241 0.86 -19.52 13.93
C GLU A 241 -0.48 -18.83 14.19
N LEU A 242 -0.85 -17.86 13.34
CA LEU A 242 -2.09 -17.09 13.52
C LEU A 242 -3.34 -17.94 13.30
N SER A 243 -3.27 -18.94 12.42
CA SER A 243 -4.36 -19.90 12.23
C SER A 243 -4.65 -20.74 13.48
N GLN A 244 -3.69 -20.86 14.39
CA GLN A 244 -3.84 -21.62 15.65
C GLN A 244 -4.09 -20.72 16.86
N THR A 245 -3.54 -19.50 16.86
CA THR A 245 -3.45 -18.66 18.07
C THR A 245 -4.30 -17.40 18.03
N CYS A 246 -4.71 -16.91 16.82
CA CYS A 246 -5.43 -15.64 16.71
C CYS A 246 -6.89 -15.85 16.30
N PRO A 247 -7.88 -15.72 17.22
CA PRO A 247 -9.30 -15.93 16.89
C PRO A 247 -9.83 -14.98 15.83
N VAL A 248 -9.31 -13.75 15.75
CA VAL A 248 -9.69 -12.77 14.72
C VAL A 248 -9.25 -13.26 13.34
N TYR A 249 -8.03 -13.79 13.24
CA TYR A 249 -7.50 -14.34 12.01
C TYR A 249 -8.23 -15.61 11.57
N GLN A 250 -8.51 -16.52 12.51
CA GLN A 250 -9.29 -17.74 12.26
C GLN A 250 -10.64 -17.41 11.65
N LYS A 251 -11.36 -16.46 12.24
CA LYS A 251 -12.67 -16.02 11.74
C LYS A 251 -12.60 -15.43 10.33
N LEU A 252 -11.56 -14.63 10.04
CA LEU A 252 -11.33 -14.10 8.70
C LEU A 252 -11.05 -15.23 7.70
N TYR A 253 -10.24 -16.21 8.10
CA TYR A 253 -9.91 -17.37 7.28
C TYR A 253 -11.15 -18.23 6.98
N GLU A 254 -11.94 -18.58 8.00
CA GLU A 254 -13.15 -19.38 7.86
C GLU A 254 -14.18 -18.71 6.94
N SER A 255 -14.37 -17.42 7.06
CA SER A 255 -15.31 -16.65 6.22
C SER A 255 -14.97 -16.68 4.74
N GLN A 256 -13.73 -16.99 4.38
CA GLN A 256 -13.22 -17.02 3.01
C GLN A 256 -12.90 -18.44 2.51
N ALA A 257 -12.77 -19.40 3.42
CA ALA A 257 -12.44 -20.79 3.06
C ALA A 257 -13.45 -21.43 2.09
N GLU A 258 -14.70 -20.95 2.09
CA GLU A 258 -15.73 -21.39 1.16
C GLU A 258 -15.47 -20.94 -0.29
N TRP A 259 -14.67 -19.90 -0.50
CA TRP A 259 -14.36 -19.34 -1.82
C TRP A 259 -13.16 -20.03 -2.50
N TYR A 260 -12.41 -20.84 -1.72
CA TYR A 260 -11.23 -21.57 -2.19
C TYR A 260 -11.43 -23.10 -2.21
N ARG A 261 -12.68 -23.56 -2.00
CA ARG A 261 -13.14 -24.94 -2.20
C ARG A 261 -13.83 -25.05 -3.54
#